data_5e96053da10c32247a793b89f1d9069d
#
_entry.id   5e96053da10c32247a793b89f1d9069d
#
_cell.length_a   1.000
_cell.length_b   1.000
_cell.length_c   1.000
_cell.angle_alpha   90.00
_cell.angle_beta   90.00
_cell.angle_gamma   90.00
#
_symmetry.space_group_name_H-M   'P 1'
#
loop_
_entity.id
_entity.type
_entity.pdbx_description
1 polymer ?
#
loop_
_entity_poly.entity_id
_entity_poly.type
_entity_poly.pdbx_seq_one_letter_code
_entity_poly.pdbx_strand_id
1 'polypeptide(L)'
;MGSIKVAERRNVVWITINAPERRNAYDLEMARAIIAAIEDAAEAHAVVITGAGGSFCAGGALTELGDPDPEQLRRLFTTSARLLDTIRACPRPVIAAVDGPAAGGGNELVVACDFAIATERSTF
;
A
#
# COMPACT_ATOMS: atom_id res chain seq x y z
N MET A 1 -6.29 -9.94 11.50
CA MET A 1 -6.15 -10.21 10.06
C MET A 1 -6.25 -8.92 9.26
N GLY A 2 -5.36 -8.76 8.30
CA GLY A 2 -5.29 -7.53 7.53
C GLY A 2 -6.29 -7.46 6.40
N SER A 3 -6.66 -6.26 6.01
CA SER A 3 -7.55 -6.01 4.88
C SER A 3 -7.18 -4.71 4.18
N ILE A 4 -7.71 -4.55 2.98
CA ILE A 4 -7.65 -3.29 2.23
C ILE A 4 -9.07 -2.76 2.16
N LYS A 5 -9.25 -1.52 2.57
CA LYS A 5 -10.53 -0.84 2.48
C LYS A 5 -10.47 0.13 1.30
N VAL A 6 -11.50 0.11 0.47
CA VAL A 6 -11.59 0.98 -0.70
C VAL A 6 -12.88 1.78 -0.59
N ALA A 7 -12.75 3.11 -0.73
CA ALA A 7 -13.90 4.00 -0.72
C ALA A 7 -13.72 5.05 -1.81
N GLU A 8 -14.83 5.54 -2.34
CA GLU A 8 -14.80 6.60 -3.33
C GLU A 8 -15.57 7.80 -2.79
N ARG A 9 -14.93 8.97 -2.84
CA ARG A 9 -15.55 10.24 -2.46
C ARG A 9 -15.12 11.32 -3.44
N ARG A 10 -16.07 12.01 -4.05
CA ARG A 10 -15.83 13.12 -5.00
C ARG A 10 -14.89 12.73 -6.13
N ASN A 11 -15.06 11.52 -6.67
CA ASN A 11 -14.22 10.95 -7.72
C ASN A 11 -12.76 10.72 -7.31
N VAL A 12 -12.49 10.62 -6.02
CA VAL A 12 -11.18 10.20 -5.49
C VAL A 12 -11.33 8.83 -4.85
N VAL A 13 -10.51 7.89 -5.27
CA VAL A 13 -10.49 6.54 -4.72
C VAL A 13 -9.51 6.52 -3.54
N TRP A 14 -10.00 6.14 -2.37
CA TRP A 14 -9.21 6.04 -1.15
C TRP A 14 -8.94 4.57 -0.86
N ILE A 15 -7.68 4.21 -0.81
CA ILE A 15 -7.23 2.86 -0.50
C ILE A 15 -6.56 2.90 0.86
N THR A 16 -7.16 2.24 1.84
CA THR A 16 -6.65 2.20 3.21
C THR A 16 -6.08 0.83 3.53
N ILE A 17 -4.80 0.80 3.89
CA ILE A 17 -4.14 -0.41 4.37
C ILE A 17 -4.56 -0.59 5.83
N ASN A 18 -5.20 -1.71 6.15
CA ASN A 18 -5.80 -1.93 7.46
C ASN A 18 -5.34 -3.22 8.11
N ALA A 19 -4.16 -3.19 8.67
CA ALA A 19 -3.60 -4.23 9.52
C ALA A 19 -2.81 -3.57 10.64
N PRO A 20 -3.48 -2.74 11.49
CA PRO A 20 -2.78 -1.92 12.48
C PRO A 20 -2.01 -2.73 13.51
N GLU A 21 -2.44 -3.95 13.81
CA GLU A 21 -1.78 -4.86 14.74
C GLU A 21 -0.37 -5.26 14.30
N ARG A 22 -0.06 -5.09 13.04
CA ARG A 22 1.28 -5.35 12.48
C ARG A 22 1.82 -4.16 11.70
N ARG A 23 1.41 -2.95 12.12
CA ARG A 23 1.85 -1.68 11.52
C ARG A 23 1.60 -1.62 10.01
N ASN A 24 0.50 -2.21 9.58
CA ASN A 24 0.09 -2.24 8.18
C ASN A 24 1.09 -2.92 7.23
N ALA A 25 1.83 -3.92 7.75
CA ALA A 25 2.56 -4.82 6.88
C ALA A 25 1.55 -5.58 6.02
N TYR A 26 1.76 -5.61 4.71
CA TYR A 26 0.81 -6.23 3.80
C TYR A 26 1.21 -7.66 3.45
N ASP A 27 0.24 -8.53 3.38
CA ASP A 27 0.41 -9.88 2.85
C ASP A 27 0.13 -9.91 1.34
N LEU A 28 0.23 -11.09 0.75
CA LEU A 28 0.04 -11.27 -0.69
C LEU A 28 -1.36 -10.84 -1.14
N GLU A 29 -2.39 -11.18 -0.37
CA GLU A 29 -3.77 -10.84 -0.73
C GLU A 29 -4.00 -9.34 -0.64
N MET A 30 -3.45 -8.69 0.37
CA MET A 30 -3.54 -7.23 0.51
C MET A 30 -2.85 -6.53 -0.66
N ALA A 31 -1.65 -6.98 -1.04
CA ALA A 31 -0.93 -6.42 -2.19
C ALA A 31 -1.76 -6.54 -3.47
N ARG A 32 -2.35 -7.70 -3.70
CA ARG A 32 -3.22 -7.92 -4.85
C ARG A 32 -4.47 -7.05 -4.82
N ALA A 33 -5.04 -6.84 -3.64
CA ALA A 33 -6.20 -5.98 -3.48
C ALA A 33 -5.87 -4.51 -3.78
N ILE A 34 -4.69 -4.03 -3.38
CA ILE A 34 -4.25 -2.68 -3.71
C ILE A 34 -4.07 -2.54 -5.23
N ILE A 35 -3.42 -3.50 -5.86
CA ILE A 35 -3.23 -3.52 -7.32
C ILE A 35 -4.58 -3.43 -8.03
N ALA A 36 -5.52 -4.27 -7.65
CA ALA A 36 -6.85 -4.30 -8.25
C ALA A 36 -7.58 -2.96 -8.07
N ALA A 37 -7.51 -2.38 -6.88
CA ALA A 37 -8.14 -1.10 -6.60
C ALA A 37 -7.57 0.03 -7.46
N ILE A 38 -6.26 0.06 -7.67
CA ILE A 38 -5.62 1.05 -8.54
C ILE A 38 -6.03 0.84 -10.00
N GLU A 39 -6.03 -0.39 -10.47
CA GLU A 39 -6.44 -0.72 -11.84
C GLU A 39 -7.90 -0.37 -12.10
N ASP A 40 -8.76 -0.54 -11.10
CA ASP A 40 -10.19 -0.22 -11.20
C ASP A 40 -10.47 1.29 -11.09
N ALA A 41 -9.48 2.09 -10.71
CA ALA A 41 -9.63 3.52 -10.49
C ALA A 41 -9.36 4.37 -11.75
N ALA A 42 -9.37 3.77 -12.94
CA ALA A 42 -9.01 4.46 -14.19
C ALA A 42 -9.87 5.71 -14.48
N GLU A 43 -11.11 5.72 -14.02
CA GLU A 43 -12.03 6.84 -14.23
C GLU A 43 -12.01 7.87 -13.08
N ALA A 44 -11.26 7.60 -12.02
CA ALA A 44 -11.15 8.52 -10.89
C ALA A 44 -10.30 9.75 -11.24
N HIS A 45 -10.47 10.83 -10.48
CA HIS A 45 -9.62 12.01 -10.63
C HIS A 45 -8.25 11.80 -9.98
N ALA A 46 -8.20 11.04 -8.91
CA ALA A 46 -6.98 10.72 -8.18
C ALA A 46 -7.18 9.47 -7.33
N VAL A 47 -6.06 8.90 -6.91
CA VAL A 47 -6.03 7.76 -5.98
C VAL A 47 -5.21 8.18 -4.76
N VAL A 48 -5.74 7.93 -3.57
CA VAL A 48 -5.02 8.16 -2.32
C VAL A 48 -4.78 6.82 -1.63
N ILE A 49 -3.54 6.60 -1.23
CA ILE A 49 -3.16 5.43 -0.43
C ILE A 49 -2.82 5.91 0.96
N THR A 50 -3.41 5.30 1.97
CA THR A 50 -3.17 5.65 3.38
C THR A 50 -3.15 4.41 4.25
N GLY A 51 -2.80 4.56 5.52
CA GLY A 51 -2.78 3.48 6.50
C GLY A 51 -3.68 3.79 7.69
N ALA A 52 -4.32 2.76 8.22
CA ALA A 52 -5.15 2.87 9.42
C ALA A 52 -4.29 2.73 10.69
N GLY A 53 -4.77 3.30 11.79
CA GLY A 53 -4.26 3.01 13.13
C GLY A 53 -2.88 3.55 13.48
N GLY A 54 -2.44 4.60 12.82
CA GLY A 54 -1.23 5.31 13.26
C GLY A 54 0.08 4.88 12.63
N SER A 55 0.04 4.02 11.62
CA SER A 55 1.17 3.70 10.75
C SER A 55 0.74 3.80 9.31
N PHE A 56 1.65 4.14 8.42
CA PHE A 56 1.36 4.06 7.00
C PHE A 56 1.46 2.61 6.53
N CYS A 57 2.66 2.07 6.53
CA CYS A 57 2.91 0.69 6.09
C CYS A 57 4.32 0.26 6.51
N ALA A 58 4.44 -0.93 7.06
CA ALA A 58 5.73 -1.51 7.44
C ALA A 58 6.36 -2.38 6.35
N GLY A 59 5.73 -2.48 5.17
CA GLY A 59 6.22 -3.28 4.06
C GLY A 59 5.57 -4.65 3.97
N GLY A 60 6.24 -5.58 3.32
CA GLY A 60 5.75 -6.94 3.21
C GLY A 60 5.74 -7.68 4.55
N ALA A 61 4.68 -8.44 4.79
CA ALA A 61 4.48 -9.16 6.05
C ALA A 61 5.29 -10.45 6.10
N LEU A 62 6.61 -10.34 6.10
CA LEU A 62 7.51 -11.52 6.08
C LEU A 62 7.36 -12.38 7.32
N THR A 63 7.21 -11.77 8.48
CA THR A 63 7.06 -12.49 9.75
C THR A 63 5.77 -13.31 9.84
N GLU A 64 4.75 -12.90 9.10
CA GLU A 64 3.47 -13.60 9.07
C GLU A 64 3.54 -14.91 8.29
N LEU A 65 4.58 -15.10 7.49
CA LEU A 65 4.78 -16.34 6.74
C LEU A 65 5.36 -17.47 7.61
N GLY A 66 5.82 -17.14 8.83
CA GLY A 66 6.45 -18.09 9.73
C GLY A 66 7.80 -18.55 9.20
N ASP A 67 7.86 -19.76 8.69
CA ASP A 67 9.05 -20.32 8.04
C ASP A 67 8.74 -20.52 6.55
N PRO A 68 8.77 -19.46 5.76
CA PRO A 68 8.31 -19.51 4.37
C PRO A 68 9.29 -20.27 3.48
N ASP A 69 8.74 -21.01 2.52
CA ASP A 69 9.58 -21.61 1.50
C ASP A 69 9.97 -20.54 0.45
N PRO A 70 10.99 -20.86 -0.40
CA PRO A 70 11.45 -19.91 -1.42
C PRO A 70 10.36 -19.47 -2.39
N GLU A 71 9.37 -20.31 -2.68
CA GLU A 71 8.27 -19.96 -3.59
C GLU A 71 7.33 -18.93 -2.96
N GLN A 72 7.04 -19.06 -1.67
CA GLN A 72 6.21 -18.07 -0.95
C GLN A 72 6.88 -16.70 -0.95
N LEU A 73 8.19 -16.67 -0.68
CA LEU A 73 8.97 -15.44 -0.71
C LEU A 73 8.98 -14.82 -2.10
N ARG A 74 9.19 -15.64 -3.11
CA ARG A 74 9.20 -15.17 -4.49
C ARG A 74 7.88 -14.52 -4.88
N ARG A 75 6.76 -15.13 -4.53
CA ARG A 75 5.43 -14.58 -4.82
C ARG A 75 5.21 -13.23 -4.16
N LEU A 76 5.62 -13.10 -2.89
CA LEU A 76 5.48 -11.84 -2.19
C LEU A 76 6.32 -10.76 -2.83
N PHE A 77 7.60 -11.01 -3.10
CA PHE A 77 8.47 -10.02 -3.71
C PHE A 77 8.07 -9.66 -5.14
N THR A 78 7.67 -10.65 -5.94
CA THR A 78 7.19 -10.41 -7.31
C THR A 78 5.92 -9.56 -7.30
N THR A 79 4.99 -9.85 -6.40
CA THR A 79 3.75 -9.09 -6.28
C THR A 79 4.02 -7.69 -5.74
N SER A 80 4.95 -7.53 -4.81
CA SER A 80 5.37 -6.21 -4.32
C SER A 80 5.95 -5.36 -5.45
N ALA A 81 6.81 -5.94 -6.29
CA ALA A 81 7.34 -5.23 -7.45
C ALA A 81 6.24 -4.82 -8.42
N ARG A 82 5.29 -5.71 -8.67
CA ARG A 82 4.13 -5.41 -9.50
C ARG A 82 3.26 -4.30 -8.92
N LEU A 83 3.12 -4.26 -7.61
CA LEU A 83 2.38 -3.19 -6.93
C LEU A 83 3.03 -1.83 -7.21
N LEU A 84 4.35 -1.74 -7.08
CA LEU A 84 5.07 -0.49 -7.37
C LEU A 84 4.91 -0.09 -8.83
N ASP A 85 5.01 -1.04 -9.75
CA ASP A 85 4.83 -0.77 -11.18
C ASP A 85 3.40 -0.32 -11.49
N THR A 86 2.40 -0.90 -10.82
CA THR A 86 1.00 -0.52 -10.98
C THR A 86 0.77 0.93 -10.54
N ILE A 87 1.39 1.34 -9.43
CA ILE A 87 1.33 2.72 -8.97
C ILE A 87 1.93 3.66 -10.02
N ARG A 88 3.13 3.34 -10.52
CA ARG A 88 3.82 4.18 -11.50
C ARG A 88 3.09 4.26 -12.83
N ALA A 89 2.45 3.18 -13.24
CA ALA A 89 1.73 3.11 -14.51
C ALA A 89 0.31 3.68 -14.44
N CYS A 90 -0.19 4.01 -13.27
CA CYS A 90 -1.53 4.56 -13.11
C CYS A 90 -1.65 5.90 -13.86
N PRO A 91 -2.65 6.06 -14.75
CA PRO A 91 -2.80 7.31 -15.52
C PRO A 91 -3.36 8.47 -14.69
N ARG A 92 -3.68 8.22 -13.43
CA ARG A 92 -4.20 9.23 -12.50
C ARG A 92 -3.15 9.51 -11.42
N PRO A 93 -3.15 10.72 -10.84
CA PRO A 93 -2.26 11.00 -9.71
C PRO A 93 -2.51 10.03 -8.57
N VAL A 94 -1.44 9.43 -8.07
CA VAL A 94 -1.48 8.56 -6.89
C VAL A 94 -0.76 9.29 -5.77
N ILE A 95 -1.47 9.51 -4.67
CA ILE A 95 -1.00 10.32 -3.55
C ILE A 95 -0.87 9.43 -2.32
N ALA A 96 0.29 9.45 -1.69
CA ALA A 96 0.47 8.80 -0.39
C ALA A 96 0.09 9.79 0.71
N ALA A 97 -0.93 9.46 1.51
CA ALA A 97 -1.29 10.22 2.70
C ALA A 97 -0.69 9.49 3.91
N VAL A 98 0.43 10.00 4.39
CA VAL A 98 1.25 9.32 5.39
C VAL A 98 1.03 9.90 6.77
N ASP A 99 0.55 9.06 7.69
CA ASP A 99 0.39 9.42 9.08
C ASP A 99 1.04 8.34 9.94
N GLY A 100 2.27 8.58 10.34
CA GLY A 100 3.10 7.65 11.08
C GLY A 100 4.19 7.00 10.23
N PRO A 101 4.77 5.89 10.73
CA PRO A 101 5.91 5.27 10.06
C PRO A 101 5.59 4.65 8.70
N ALA A 102 6.49 4.84 7.75
CA ALA A 102 6.54 4.14 6.47
C ALA A 102 7.93 3.54 6.35
N ALA A 103 8.04 2.21 6.43
CA ALA A 103 9.32 1.53 6.49
C ALA A 103 9.44 0.44 5.43
N GLY A 104 10.65 0.21 4.94
CA GLY A 104 10.92 -0.83 3.94
C GLY A 104 10.02 -0.69 2.72
N GLY A 105 9.26 -1.72 2.40
CA GLY A 105 8.30 -1.69 1.29
C GLY A 105 7.23 -0.62 1.43
N GLY A 106 6.92 -0.19 2.66
CA GLY A 106 6.02 0.94 2.90
C GLY A 106 6.62 2.25 2.40
N ASN A 107 7.90 2.47 2.63
CA ASN A 107 8.59 3.62 2.08
C ASN A 107 8.70 3.54 0.55
N GLU A 108 8.87 2.34 0.02
CA GLU A 108 8.86 2.13 -1.43
C GLU A 108 7.53 2.52 -2.06
N LEU A 109 6.41 2.24 -1.39
CA LEU A 109 5.08 2.68 -1.85
C LEU A 109 5.02 4.21 -1.91
N VAL A 110 5.54 4.89 -0.89
CA VAL A 110 5.56 6.37 -0.87
C VAL A 110 6.35 6.91 -2.06
N VAL A 111 7.54 6.36 -2.29
CA VAL A 111 8.42 6.82 -3.38
C VAL A 111 7.82 6.54 -4.76
N ALA A 112 7.04 5.47 -4.89
CA ALA A 112 6.39 5.14 -6.16
C ALA A 112 5.22 6.08 -6.49
N CYS A 113 4.61 6.70 -5.49
CA CYS A 113 3.51 7.64 -5.69
C CYS A 113 3.99 8.93 -6.34
N ASP A 114 3.05 9.66 -6.96
CA ASP A 114 3.36 10.95 -7.60
C ASP A 114 3.62 12.04 -6.55
N PHE A 115 2.88 12.02 -5.45
CA PHE A 115 2.99 12.97 -4.35
C PHE A 115 2.88 12.24 -3.02
N ALA A 116 3.46 12.84 -1.99
CA ALA A 116 3.26 12.39 -0.62
C ALA A 116 2.93 13.58 0.26
N ILE A 117 1.92 13.41 1.10
CA ILE A 117 1.56 14.36 2.15
C ILE A 117 1.78 13.62 3.46
N ALA A 118 2.57 14.18 4.35
CA ALA A 118 2.94 13.52 5.59
C ALA A 118 2.66 14.41 6.80
N THR A 119 2.21 13.80 7.88
CA THR A 119 2.09 14.48 9.16
C THR A 119 3.46 14.63 9.82
N GLU A 120 3.56 15.53 10.81
CA GLU A 120 4.83 15.77 11.53
C GLU A 120 5.35 14.53 12.25
N ARG A 121 4.46 13.62 12.65
CA ARG A 121 4.86 12.38 13.35
C ARG A 121 5.29 11.26 12.41
N SER A 122 5.28 11.51 11.11
CA SER A 122 5.68 10.51 10.13
C SER A 122 7.18 10.32 10.07
N THR A 123 7.60 9.09 9.81
CA THR A 123 9.01 8.72 9.61
C THR A 123 9.11 7.81 8.38
N PHE A 124 10.30 7.81 7.80
CA PHE A 124 10.57 7.10 6.54
C PHE A 124 11.86 6.30 6.62
#